data_92778f278b8b60abc946a6adeb921161
#
_entry.id   92778f278b8b60abc946a6adeb921161
#
_cell.length_a   1.000
_cell.length_b   1.000
_cell.length_c   1.000
_cell.angle_alpha   90.00
_cell.angle_beta   90.00
_cell.angle_gamma   90.00
#
_symmetry.space_group_name_H-M   'P 1'
#
loop_
_entity.id
_entity.type
_entity.pdbx_description
1 polymer ?
#
loop_
_entity_poly.entity_id
_entity_poly.type
_entity_poly.pdbx_seq_one_letter_code
_entity_poly.pdbx_strand_id
1 'polypeptide(L)'
;MDFEGEYTIRTASNQQTYEPNTVYPDAVLNIARESASVFQLKRKWEKTPPMLNLTPDFQRGLVWKTKQKSELIESILMGIPLPLIYVKDEEKGVYLIVDGKQRLSTLFSFINNEFALDKLTILKDKNGSRFADLTPLEQNKIEDCSLTLHVIKAPTSDRVTFDLFDRVNRGGTRLNNQEMRNALYQGNATKLINRLAKKEVFVEATEGSIPDNHMKDRYLVLRFTAFYLWQQHITIDPDTHEPLDYRSNVEDFLGKTMRFLNQLEPENGLFKELDSRFTRAMELAIQLLPSGGFRLPSLPGKKRPINMAFFESFSYLLSRLNGEGEQFHRQVQDTYMQLMCNDAYLDSLTRSVDSGKQTYKRYEIINRLIHELNLC
;
A
#
# COMPACT_ATOMS: atom_id res chain seq x y z
N MET A 1 8.80 9.00 -38.97
CA MET A 1 7.41 8.55 -38.89
C MET A 1 7.02 8.62 -37.43
N ASP A 2 6.40 9.73 -37.12
CA ASP A 2 5.99 10.06 -35.76
C ASP A 2 4.65 9.39 -35.50
N PHE A 3 4.61 8.53 -34.48
CA PHE A 3 3.36 8.03 -33.93
C PHE A 3 3.01 8.85 -32.68
N GLU A 4 2.46 10.03 -32.89
CA GLU A 4 1.64 10.70 -31.88
C GLU A 4 0.21 10.14 -31.99
N GLY A 5 -0.14 9.26 -31.11
CA GLY A 5 -1.49 8.75 -30.95
C GLY A 5 -2.18 9.40 -29.75
N GLU A 6 -2.82 10.54 -29.95
CA GLU A 6 -3.81 11.06 -29.02
C GLU A 6 -5.08 10.20 -29.09
N TYR A 7 -5.38 9.48 -28.01
CA TYR A 7 -6.66 8.79 -27.86
C TYR A 7 -7.62 9.66 -27.03
N THR A 8 -8.43 10.46 -27.74
CA THR A 8 -9.55 11.20 -27.14
C THR A 8 -10.83 10.39 -27.31
N ILE A 9 -11.50 10.00 -26.24
CA ILE A 9 -12.81 9.35 -26.29
C ILE A 9 -13.91 10.31 -25.84
N ARG A 10 -14.93 10.43 -26.68
CA ARG A 10 -16.09 11.31 -26.53
C ARG A 10 -16.98 10.83 -25.38
N THR A 11 -17.44 11.80 -24.57
CA THR A 11 -18.50 11.61 -23.56
C THR A 11 -19.85 11.38 -24.24
N ALA A 12 -20.46 10.24 -23.97
CA ALA A 12 -21.88 10.01 -24.18
C ALA A 12 -22.52 9.62 -22.85
N SER A 13 -23.44 10.43 -22.39
CA SER A 13 -24.31 10.18 -21.24
C SER A 13 -25.21 8.99 -21.51
N ASN A 14 -24.98 7.86 -20.81
CA ASN A 14 -25.99 6.84 -20.62
C ASN A 14 -25.71 6.04 -19.36
N GLN A 15 -26.71 5.92 -18.51
CA GLN A 15 -26.74 5.04 -17.35
C GLN A 15 -26.49 3.59 -17.80
N GLN A 16 -25.30 3.07 -17.52
CA GLN A 16 -25.00 1.65 -17.72
C GLN A 16 -24.68 1.00 -16.39
N THR A 17 -25.44 -0.02 -16.07
CA THR A 17 -25.18 -1.00 -14.99
C THR A 17 -23.81 -1.63 -15.23
N TYR A 18 -22.93 -1.48 -14.24
CA TYR A 18 -21.57 -1.96 -14.29
C TYR A 18 -21.51 -3.49 -14.22
N GLU A 19 -21.17 -4.15 -15.32
CA GLU A 19 -20.76 -5.56 -15.32
C GLU A 19 -19.28 -5.69 -14.91
N PRO A 20 -18.88 -6.71 -14.08
CA PRO A 20 -17.54 -6.79 -13.48
C PRO A 20 -16.40 -7.10 -14.46
N ASN A 21 -16.65 -7.26 -15.75
CA ASN A 21 -15.68 -7.72 -16.76
C ASN A 21 -15.26 -6.70 -17.81
N THR A 22 -15.63 -5.44 -17.70
CA THR A 22 -15.18 -4.43 -18.65
C THR A 22 -13.84 -3.84 -18.21
N VAL A 23 -12.79 -4.27 -18.88
CA VAL A 23 -11.45 -3.70 -18.77
C VAL A 23 -11.47 -2.29 -19.40
N TYR A 24 -11.60 -1.26 -18.57
CA TYR A 24 -11.34 0.16 -18.90
C TYR A 24 -11.81 0.71 -20.25
N PRO A 25 -13.10 0.73 -20.61
CA PRO A 25 -13.50 1.35 -21.86
C PRO A 25 -13.23 2.87 -21.92
N ASP A 26 -13.06 3.54 -20.78
CA ASP A 26 -12.95 5.02 -20.68
C ASP A 26 -11.66 5.50 -19.98
N ALA A 27 -10.62 4.67 -19.93
CA ALA A 27 -9.40 5.04 -19.24
C ALA A 27 -8.45 5.87 -20.12
N VAL A 28 -8.23 7.11 -19.76
CA VAL A 28 -7.18 7.93 -20.34
C VAL A 28 -5.84 7.53 -19.71
N LEU A 29 -4.91 7.06 -20.55
CA LEU A 29 -3.54 6.77 -20.16
C LEU A 29 -2.61 7.77 -20.86
N ASN A 30 -2.02 8.68 -20.06
CA ASN A 30 -1.06 9.67 -20.55
C ASN A 30 0.33 9.32 -20.07
N ILE A 31 1.15 8.76 -20.96
CA ILE A 31 2.56 8.43 -20.67
C ILE A 31 3.46 9.20 -21.63
N ALA A 32 4.29 10.08 -21.06
CA ALA A 32 5.38 10.71 -21.80
C ALA A 32 6.66 9.88 -21.69
N ARG A 33 7.45 9.87 -22.76
CA ARG A 33 8.79 9.30 -22.76
C ARG A 33 9.80 10.42 -22.58
N GLU A 34 10.61 10.34 -21.53
CA GLU A 34 11.67 11.29 -21.23
C GLU A 34 13.01 10.56 -21.12
N SER A 35 14.11 11.30 -21.24
CA SER A 35 15.45 10.78 -21.02
C SER A 35 16.18 11.69 -20.04
N ALA A 36 16.88 11.08 -19.07
CA ALA A 36 17.68 11.81 -18.11
C ALA A 36 18.94 11.01 -17.76
N SER A 37 20.07 11.70 -17.55
CA SER A 37 21.28 11.03 -17.07
C SER A 37 21.15 10.68 -15.58
N VAL A 38 21.94 9.71 -15.13
CA VAL A 38 22.04 9.33 -13.71
C VAL A 38 22.35 10.56 -12.85
N PHE A 39 23.26 11.41 -13.31
CA PHE A 39 23.62 12.66 -12.62
C PHE A 39 22.44 13.61 -12.48
N GLN A 40 21.64 13.81 -13.55
CA GLN A 40 20.45 14.65 -13.49
C GLN A 40 19.42 14.13 -12.49
N LEU A 41 19.19 12.81 -12.44
CA LEU A 41 18.26 12.19 -11.50
C LEU A 41 18.79 12.26 -10.07
N LYS A 42 20.08 12.04 -9.85
CA LYS A 42 20.71 12.19 -8.53
C LYS A 42 20.56 13.63 -8.02
N ARG A 43 20.81 14.63 -8.85
CA ARG A 43 20.62 16.05 -8.50
C ARG A 43 19.15 16.37 -8.15
N LYS A 44 18.15 15.76 -8.84
CA LYS A 44 16.74 15.92 -8.49
C LYS A 44 16.41 15.30 -7.13
N TRP A 45 17.02 14.17 -6.81
CA TRP A 45 16.85 13.49 -5.53
C TRP A 45 17.46 14.26 -4.35
N GLU A 46 18.63 14.86 -4.54
CA GLU A 46 19.36 15.61 -3.51
C GLU A 46 18.79 16.99 -3.20
N LYS A 47 17.83 17.48 -3.98
CA LYS A 47 17.19 18.77 -3.70
C LYS A 47 16.39 18.74 -2.39
N THR A 48 16.25 19.90 -1.79
CA THR A 48 15.42 20.12 -0.60
C THR A 48 14.35 21.17 -0.91
N PRO A 49 13.05 20.82 -1.02
CA PRO A 49 12.50 19.44 -1.00
C PRO A 49 12.92 18.63 -2.24
N PRO A 50 12.97 17.30 -2.13
CA PRO A 50 13.39 16.45 -3.24
C PRO A 50 12.39 16.50 -4.41
N MET A 51 12.90 16.59 -5.63
CA MET A 51 12.10 16.54 -6.87
C MET A 51 12.02 15.11 -7.45
N LEU A 52 12.71 14.16 -6.85
CA LEU A 52 12.64 12.74 -7.15
C LEU A 52 12.44 12.00 -5.84
N ASN A 53 11.25 11.41 -5.67
CA ASN A 53 10.90 10.73 -4.43
C ASN A 53 11.20 9.23 -4.58
N LEU A 54 12.27 8.78 -3.92
CA LEU A 54 12.63 7.37 -3.82
C LEU A 54 11.91 6.64 -2.68
N THR A 55 10.99 7.27 -2.03
CA THR A 55 10.20 6.82 -0.88
C THR A 55 10.91 5.84 0.06
N PRO A 56 11.41 6.31 1.21
CA PRO A 56 12.26 5.51 2.09
C PRO A 56 11.57 4.41 2.88
N ASP A 57 10.26 4.57 3.17
CA ASP A 57 9.68 3.88 4.34
C ASP A 57 9.15 2.46 4.12
N PHE A 58 9.01 1.98 2.90
CA PHE A 58 8.36 0.68 2.69
C PHE A 58 9.21 -0.43 2.07
N GLN A 59 10.52 -0.24 1.94
CA GLN A 59 11.39 -1.27 1.37
C GLN A 59 12.42 -1.84 2.35
N ARG A 60 12.08 -2.05 3.59
CA ARG A 60 12.99 -2.74 4.53
C ARG A 60 13.29 -4.20 4.17
N GLY A 61 12.49 -4.84 3.28
CA GLY A 61 12.63 -6.25 2.95
C GLY A 61 13.31 -6.61 1.62
N LEU A 62 13.53 -5.66 0.72
CA LEU A 62 13.92 -5.93 -0.66
C LEU A 62 15.15 -5.13 -1.11
N VAL A 63 16.18 -5.14 -0.29
CA VAL A 63 17.47 -4.52 -0.65
C VAL A 63 18.25 -5.51 -1.50
N TRP A 64 18.66 -5.09 -2.70
CA TRP A 64 19.61 -5.84 -3.53
C TRP A 64 20.87 -6.18 -2.74
N LYS A 65 21.28 -7.44 -2.84
CA LYS A 65 22.58 -7.87 -2.30
C LYS A 65 23.71 -7.21 -3.08
N THR A 66 24.86 -7.07 -2.47
CA THR A 66 26.05 -6.43 -3.08
C THR A 66 26.34 -6.96 -4.48
N LYS A 67 26.19 -8.27 -4.72
CA LYS A 67 26.35 -8.88 -6.04
C LYS A 67 25.43 -8.23 -7.08
N GLN A 68 24.13 -8.10 -6.83
CA GLN A 68 23.16 -7.50 -7.77
C GLN A 68 23.45 -6.02 -8.02
N LYS A 69 23.86 -5.30 -6.97
CA LYS A 69 24.30 -3.90 -7.09
C LYS A 69 25.51 -3.78 -7.99
N SER A 70 26.50 -4.66 -7.81
CA SER A 70 27.74 -4.68 -8.59
C SER A 70 27.48 -5.04 -10.05
N GLU A 71 26.61 -6.02 -10.32
CA GLU A 71 26.20 -6.40 -11.68
C GLU A 71 25.51 -5.26 -12.44
N LEU A 72 24.73 -4.39 -11.74
CA LEU A 72 24.18 -3.19 -12.36
C LEU A 72 25.27 -2.22 -12.81
N ILE A 73 26.25 -1.94 -11.95
CA ILE A 73 27.37 -1.04 -12.28
C ILE A 73 28.21 -1.63 -13.41
N GLU A 74 28.51 -2.93 -13.36
CA GLU A 74 29.19 -3.66 -14.43
C GLU A 74 28.48 -3.50 -15.77
N SER A 75 27.14 -3.63 -15.79
CA SER A 75 26.34 -3.46 -16.99
C SER A 75 26.51 -2.07 -17.61
N ILE A 76 26.51 -1.02 -16.81
CA ILE A 76 26.73 0.36 -17.31
C ILE A 76 28.16 0.53 -17.85
N LEU A 77 29.16 0.05 -17.14
CA LEU A 77 30.55 0.12 -17.58
C LEU A 77 30.79 -0.61 -18.92
N MET A 78 30.04 -1.67 -19.16
CA MET A 78 30.00 -2.43 -20.40
C MET A 78 29.15 -1.80 -21.51
N GLY A 79 28.38 -0.74 -21.20
CA GLY A 79 27.48 -0.10 -22.17
C GLY A 79 26.18 -0.91 -22.44
N ILE A 80 25.81 -1.84 -21.57
CA ILE A 80 24.56 -2.58 -21.68
C ILE A 80 23.39 -1.65 -21.32
N PRO A 81 22.36 -1.52 -22.20
CA PRO A 81 21.22 -0.66 -21.94
C PRO A 81 20.42 -1.19 -20.73
N LEU A 82 20.05 -0.28 -19.84
CA LEU A 82 19.25 -0.60 -18.67
C LEU A 82 17.76 -0.60 -19.01
N PRO A 83 16.95 -1.44 -18.34
CA PRO A 83 15.50 -1.38 -18.44
C PRO A 83 14.99 0.01 -18.10
N LEU A 84 13.93 0.44 -18.78
CA LEU A 84 13.30 1.74 -18.55
C LEU A 84 12.78 1.87 -17.11
N ILE A 85 12.61 3.13 -16.67
CA ILE A 85 12.14 3.49 -15.33
C ILE A 85 10.74 4.06 -15.47
N TYR A 86 9.83 3.65 -14.60
CA TYR A 86 8.51 4.25 -14.52
C TYR A 86 8.43 5.24 -13.37
N VAL A 87 7.89 6.41 -13.64
CA VAL A 87 7.65 7.46 -12.66
C VAL A 87 6.24 8.02 -12.83
N LYS A 88 5.61 8.45 -11.74
CA LYS A 88 4.40 9.27 -11.77
C LYS A 88 4.81 10.72 -11.57
N ASP A 89 4.34 11.60 -12.44
CA ASP A 89 4.46 13.04 -12.26
C ASP A 89 3.41 13.49 -11.23
N GLU A 90 3.89 13.89 -10.05
CA GLU A 90 3.07 14.55 -9.06
C GLU A 90 3.08 16.05 -9.36
N GLU A 91 2.11 16.78 -8.85
CA GLU A 91 2.03 18.22 -9.08
C GLU A 91 3.36 18.93 -8.85
N LYS A 92 3.70 19.89 -9.70
CA LYS A 92 4.92 20.73 -9.65
C LYS A 92 6.23 20.04 -10.07
N GLY A 93 6.16 18.98 -10.86
CA GLY A 93 7.35 18.31 -11.42
C GLY A 93 8.13 17.46 -10.42
N VAL A 94 7.47 17.00 -9.37
CA VAL A 94 7.98 16.00 -8.45
C VAL A 94 7.69 14.62 -9.01
N TYR A 95 8.71 13.80 -9.19
CA TYR A 95 8.58 12.44 -9.71
C TYR A 95 8.55 11.42 -8.57
N LEU A 96 7.46 10.67 -8.49
CA LEU A 96 7.35 9.49 -7.65
C LEU A 96 7.83 8.26 -8.45
N ILE A 97 8.80 7.53 -7.92
CA ILE A 97 9.30 6.31 -8.57
C ILE A 97 8.29 5.17 -8.43
N VAL A 98 7.89 4.62 -9.57
CA VAL A 98 7.01 3.46 -9.71
C VAL A 98 7.81 2.17 -9.81
N ASP A 99 8.75 2.14 -10.77
CA ASP A 99 9.71 1.06 -10.95
C ASP A 99 11.10 1.65 -11.21
N GLY A 100 12.13 0.91 -10.82
CA GLY A 100 13.51 1.31 -10.95
C GLY A 100 14.16 1.86 -9.69
N LYS A 101 13.46 1.85 -8.55
CA LYS A 101 14.00 2.34 -7.27
C LYS A 101 15.29 1.66 -6.87
N GLN A 102 15.36 0.32 -6.93
CA GLN A 102 16.59 -0.42 -6.58
C GLN A 102 17.76 -0.03 -7.49
N ARG A 103 17.48 0.18 -8.77
CA ARG A 103 18.48 0.64 -9.74
C ARG A 103 18.97 2.04 -9.39
N LEU A 104 18.08 3.00 -9.20
CA LEU A 104 18.45 4.39 -8.85
C LEU A 104 19.17 4.48 -7.51
N SER A 105 18.65 3.82 -6.47
CA SER A 105 19.31 3.83 -5.15
C SER A 105 20.70 3.20 -5.21
N THR A 106 20.89 2.14 -6.00
CA THR A 106 22.21 1.51 -6.21
C THR A 106 23.18 2.47 -6.90
N LEU A 107 22.73 3.15 -7.96
CA LEU A 107 23.56 4.11 -8.69
C LEU A 107 23.97 5.29 -7.79
N PHE A 108 23.01 5.84 -7.02
CA PHE A 108 23.28 6.96 -6.12
C PHE A 108 24.21 6.55 -4.97
N SER A 109 23.97 5.38 -4.36
CA SER A 109 24.85 4.83 -3.32
C SER A 109 26.26 4.58 -3.83
N PHE A 110 26.42 4.11 -5.08
CA PHE A 110 27.74 3.86 -5.65
C PHE A 110 28.49 5.18 -5.91
N ILE A 111 27.84 6.16 -6.52
CA ILE A 111 28.40 7.51 -6.74
C ILE A 111 28.79 8.18 -5.41
N ASN A 112 28.04 7.91 -4.33
CA ASN A 112 28.35 8.38 -2.98
C ASN A 112 29.44 7.56 -2.28
N ASN A 113 30.10 6.59 -2.94
CA ASN A 113 31.11 5.70 -2.35
C ASN A 113 30.62 4.84 -1.18
N GLU A 114 29.31 4.50 -1.10
CA GLU A 114 28.74 3.76 0.03
C GLU A 114 29.04 2.25 -0.01
N PHE A 115 29.39 1.68 -1.17
CA PHE A 115 29.82 0.28 -1.30
C PHE A 115 30.90 0.09 -2.35
N ALA A 116 31.62 -1.03 -2.25
CA ALA A 116 32.60 -1.48 -3.23
C ALA A 116 31.99 -2.58 -4.12
N LEU A 117 32.42 -2.67 -5.36
CA LEU A 117 32.05 -3.73 -6.29
C LEU A 117 32.54 -5.09 -5.79
N ASP A 118 31.71 -6.11 -5.90
CA ASP A 118 32.01 -7.46 -5.42
C ASP A 118 31.41 -8.52 -6.35
N LYS A 119 32.13 -9.62 -6.51
CA LYS A 119 31.68 -10.80 -7.29
C LYS A 119 31.36 -10.51 -8.75
N LEU A 120 32.02 -9.53 -9.35
CA LEU A 120 31.98 -9.28 -10.79
C LEU A 120 32.59 -10.48 -11.53
N THR A 121 31.94 -10.91 -12.60
CA THR A 121 32.38 -12.06 -13.39
C THR A 121 33.04 -11.67 -14.70
N ILE A 122 32.75 -10.49 -15.22
CA ILE A 122 33.28 -9.98 -16.50
C ILE A 122 34.41 -8.99 -16.22
N LEU A 123 34.11 -7.88 -15.51
CA LEU A 123 35.11 -6.87 -15.15
C LEU A 123 35.78 -7.20 -13.81
N LYS A 124 36.42 -8.38 -13.72
CA LYS A 124 37.00 -8.91 -12.48
C LYS A 124 38.02 -8.01 -11.82
N ASP A 125 38.77 -7.22 -12.62
CA ASP A 125 39.73 -6.23 -12.17
C ASP A 125 39.10 -5.08 -11.36
N LYS A 126 37.78 -4.87 -11.45
CA LYS A 126 37.05 -3.85 -10.70
C LYS A 126 36.52 -4.35 -9.36
N ASN A 127 36.68 -5.64 -9.03
CA ASN A 127 36.30 -6.10 -7.70
C ASN A 127 37.09 -5.37 -6.61
N GLY A 128 36.37 -4.89 -5.59
CA GLY A 128 36.92 -4.07 -4.51
C GLY A 128 36.90 -2.57 -4.79
N SER A 129 36.70 -2.14 -6.03
CA SER A 129 36.72 -0.72 -6.40
C SER A 129 35.41 -0.04 -5.95
N ARG A 130 35.54 1.17 -5.44
CA ARG A 130 34.45 2.14 -5.22
C ARG A 130 34.41 3.13 -6.39
N PHE A 131 33.42 3.98 -6.42
CA PHE A 131 33.30 4.99 -7.48
C PHE A 131 34.53 5.89 -7.58
N ALA A 132 35.09 6.32 -6.44
CA ALA A 132 36.31 7.16 -6.41
C ALA A 132 37.57 6.45 -6.95
N ASP A 133 37.59 5.10 -6.97
CA ASP A 133 38.72 4.32 -7.46
C ASP A 133 38.67 4.10 -8.99
N LEU A 134 37.56 4.46 -9.62
CA LEU A 134 37.36 4.33 -11.06
C LEU A 134 38.13 5.47 -11.81
N THR A 135 38.49 5.17 -13.03
CA THR A 135 39.06 6.21 -13.91
C THR A 135 38.01 7.31 -14.23
N PRO A 136 38.45 8.56 -14.53
CA PRO A 136 37.48 9.62 -14.90
C PRO A 136 36.55 9.24 -16.06
N LEU A 137 37.01 8.45 -17.02
CA LEU A 137 36.21 7.96 -18.13
C LEU A 137 35.10 6.99 -17.64
N GLU A 138 35.42 6.12 -16.70
CA GLU A 138 34.47 5.18 -16.12
C GLU A 138 33.44 5.88 -15.21
N GLN A 139 33.88 6.87 -14.44
CA GLN A 139 32.98 7.71 -13.63
C GLN A 139 32.01 8.46 -14.55
N ASN A 140 32.46 9.08 -15.60
CA ASN A 140 31.60 9.75 -16.59
C ASN A 140 30.63 8.79 -17.26
N LYS A 141 31.07 7.56 -17.61
CA LYS A 141 30.15 6.55 -18.14
C LYS A 141 28.96 6.26 -17.21
N ILE A 142 29.17 6.28 -15.91
CA ILE A 142 28.11 6.04 -14.92
C ILE A 142 27.25 7.28 -14.76
N GLU A 143 27.83 8.45 -14.61
CA GLU A 143 27.11 9.71 -14.38
C GLU A 143 26.30 10.15 -15.60
N ASP A 144 26.85 10.01 -16.80
CA ASP A 144 26.22 10.37 -18.06
C ASP A 144 25.32 9.25 -18.63
N CYS A 145 25.28 8.08 -17.97
CA CYS A 145 24.41 6.98 -18.40
C CYS A 145 22.97 7.48 -18.55
N SER A 146 22.47 7.44 -19.78
CA SER A 146 21.12 7.90 -20.11
C SER A 146 20.08 6.84 -19.74
N LEU A 147 19.15 7.20 -18.90
CA LEU A 147 18.03 6.37 -18.48
C LEU A 147 16.75 6.83 -19.17
N THR A 148 16.00 5.89 -19.73
CA THR A 148 14.68 6.18 -20.30
C THR A 148 13.63 6.14 -19.19
N LEU A 149 12.86 7.22 -19.07
CA LEU A 149 11.77 7.38 -18.14
C LEU A 149 10.43 7.30 -18.88
N HIS A 150 9.51 6.49 -18.40
CA HIS A 150 8.11 6.56 -18.75
C HIS A 150 7.38 7.33 -17.65
N VAL A 151 6.96 8.54 -17.96
CA VAL A 151 6.35 9.49 -17.03
C VAL A 151 4.83 9.41 -17.16
N ILE A 152 4.18 8.88 -16.14
CA ILE A 152 2.72 8.84 -16.05
C ILE A 152 2.24 10.22 -15.62
N LYS A 153 1.47 10.90 -16.49
CA LYS A 153 0.97 12.27 -16.29
C LYS A 153 -0.55 12.30 -16.11
N ALA A 154 -1.05 13.38 -15.53
CA ALA A 154 -2.48 13.68 -15.54
C ALA A 154 -2.98 13.78 -17.02
N PRO A 155 -4.20 13.37 -17.33
CA PRO A 155 -5.29 12.95 -16.44
C PRO A 155 -5.37 11.43 -16.19
N THR A 156 -4.26 10.67 -16.19
CA THR A 156 -4.30 9.24 -15.90
C THR A 156 -4.94 8.98 -14.54
N SER A 157 -6.02 8.19 -14.50
CA SER A 157 -6.69 7.86 -13.24
C SER A 157 -5.81 7.02 -12.33
N ASP A 158 -6.03 7.13 -11.02
CA ASP A 158 -5.26 6.37 -10.03
C ASP A 158 -5.45 4.85 -10.17
N ARG A 159 -6.64 4.41 -10.59
CA ARG A 159 -6.92 3.00 -10.88
C ARG A 159 -6.04 2.47 -12.01
N VAL A 160 -5.96 3.20 -13.12
CA VAL A 160 -5.09 2.86 -14.25
C VAL A 160 -3.63 2.88 -13.85
N THR A 161 -3.24 3.88 -13.07
CA THR A 161 -1.90 3.98 -12.50
C THR A 161 -1.58 2.76 -11.64
N PHE A 162 -2.49 2.35 -10.75
CA PHE A 162 -2.31 1.16 -9.90
C PHE A 162 -2.15 -0.13 -10.72
N ASP A 163 -2.98 -0.35 -11.74
CA ASP A 163 -2.87 -1.54 -12.59
C ASP A 163 -1.60 -1.54 -13.44
N LEU A 164 -1.17 -0.37 -13.90
CA LEU A 164 0.11 -0.23 -14.58
C LEU A 164 1.26 -0.62 -13.64
N PHE A 165 1.23 -0.16 -12.39
CA PHE A 165 2.20 -0.53 -11.37
C PHE A 165 2.25 -2.05 -11.14
N ASP A 166 1.09 -2.72 -10.97
CA ASP A 166 1.05 -4.18 -10.82
C ASP A 166 1.67 -4.91 -12.00
N ARG A 167 1.35 -4.46 -13.22
CA ARG A 167 1.87 -5.09 -14.45
C ARG A 167 3.36 -4.88 -14.65
N VAL A 168 3.84 -3.66 -14.41
CA VAL A 168 5.25 -3.31 -14.58
C VAL A 168 6.13 -4.04 -13.56
N ASN A 169 5.66 -4.15 -12.31
CA ASN A 169 6.40 -4.83 -11.24
C ASN A 169 6.40 -6.36 -11.35
N ARG A 170 5.65 -6.97 -12.28
CA ARG A 170 5.65 -8.43 -12.47
C ARG A 170 6.99 -9.01 -12.96
N GLY A 171 7.81 -8.18 -13.60
CA GLY A 171 9.14 -8.57 -14.12
C GLY A 171 10.30 -8.41 -13.14
N GLY A 172 10.08 -7.82 -11.95
CA GLY A 172 11.10 -7.48 -10.96
C GLY A 172 10.75 -7.95 -9.55
N THR A 173 11.27 -7.22 -8.55
CA THR A 173 10.90 -7.43 -7.15
C THR A 173 9.49 -6.90 -6.94
N ARG A 174 8.52 -7.80 -6.89
CA ARG A 174 7.10 -7.47 -6.90
C ARG A 174 6.69 -6.73 -5.62
N LEU A 175 6.19 -5.51 -5.79
CA LEU A 175 5.46 -4.80 -4.73
C LEU A 175 4.06 -5.44 -4.57
N ASN A 176 3.62 -5.60 -3.34
CA ASN A 176 2.22 -5.96 -3.11
C ASN A 176 1.31 -4.74 -3.18
N ASN A 177 0.00 -4.98 -3.18
CA ASN A 177 -1.01 -3.92 -3.32
C ASN A 177 -0.92 -2.86 -2.21
N GLN A 178 -0.52 -3.23 -1.00
CA GLN A 178 -0.37 -2.26 0.10
C GLN A 178 0.88 -1.39 -0.06
N GLU A 179 1.97 -1.99 -0.49
CA GLU A 179 3.20 -1.24 -0.81
C GLU A 179 2.96 -0.26 -1.95
N MET A 180 2.21 -0.66 -2.98
CA MET A 180 1.80 0.21 -4.08
C MET A 180 0.89 1.35 -3.62
N ARG A 181 -0.13 1.07 -2.80
CA ARG A 181 -0.99 2.13 -2.24
C ARG A 181 -0.22 3.11 -1.39
N ASN A 182 0.67 2.60 -0.55
CA ASN A 182 1.49 3.45 0.31
C ASN A 182 2.43 4.36 -0.50
N ALA A 183 2.89 3.89 -1.67
CA ALA A 183 3.66 4.71 -2.59
C ALA A 183 2.81 5.78 -3.28
N LEU A 184 1.62 5.40 -3.78
CA LEU A 184 0.75 6.27 -4.57
C LEU A 184 0.01 7.33 -3.75
N TYR A 185 -0.39 7.00 -2.53
CA TYR A 185 -1.26 7.84 -1.70
C TYR A 185 -0.56 8.32 -0.44
N GLN A 186 0.65 8.87 -0.60
CA GLN A 186 1.37 9.46 0.52
C GLN A 186 0.66 10.69 1.08
N GLY A 187 0.70 10.85 2.40
CA GLY A 187 0.08 11.99 3.06
C GLY A 187 -0.39 11.67 4.48
N ASN A 188 -1.47 12.30 4.92
CA ASN A 188 -2.02 12.13 6.26
C ASN A 188 -2.54 10.71 6.50
N ALA A 189 -3.07 10.04 5.46
CA ALA A 189 -3.48 8.64 5.52
C ALA A 189 -2.30 7.72 5.88
N THR A 190 -1.17 7.83 5.18
CA THR A 190 0.01 7.00 5.46
C THR A 190 0.61 7.28 6.83
N LYS A 191 0.60 8.54 7.29
CA LYS A 191 1.04 8.93 8.63
C LYS A 191 0.17 8.26 9.71
N LEU A 192 -1.16 8.33 9.56
CA LEU A 192 -2.11 7.68 10.47
C LEU A 192 -1.88 6.17 10.52
N ILE A 193 -1.90 5.51 9.36
CA ILE A 193 -1.77 4.05 9.24
C ILE A 193 -0.45 3.57 9.85
N ASN A 194 0.66 4.25 9.55
CA ASN A 194 1.97 3.93 10.10
C ASN A 194 2.02 4.10 11.64
N ARG A 195 1.36 5.14 12.17
CA ARG A 195 1.27 5.37 13.61
C ARG A 195 0.48 4.28 14.30
N LEU A 196 -0.69 3.91 13.77
CA LEU A 196 -1.55 2.87 14.35
C LEU A 196 -0.90 1.49 14.28
N ALA A 197 -0.24 1.15 13.17
CA ALA A 197 0.43 -0.13 12.99
C ALA A 197 1.64 -0.34 13.94
N LYS A 198 2.21 0.75 14.47
CA LYS A 198 3.33 0.72 15.44
C LYS A 198 2.88 0.72 16.89
N LYS A 199 1.58 0.82 17.18
CA LYS A 199 1.10 0.80 18.56
C LYS A 199 1.34 -0.55 19.23
N GLU A 200 1.84 -0.55 20.44
CA GLU A 200 2.08 -1.76 21.23
C GLU A 200 0.79 -2.59 21.38
N VAL A 201 -0.32 -1.94 21.65
CA VAL A 201 -1.64 -2.59 21.75
C VAL A 201 -2.05 -3.34 20.46
N PHE A 202 -1.67 -2.85 19.28
CA PHE A 202 -1.92 -3.57 18.03
C PHE A 202 -1.01 -4.80 17.88
N VAL A 203 0.27 -4.64 18.22
CA VAL A 203 1.24 -5.74 18.20
C VAL A 203 0.81 -6.83 19.18
N GLU A 204 0.37 -6.47 20.39
CA GLU A 204 -0.12 -7.38 21.41
C GLU A 204 -1.42 -8.07 20.98
N ALA A 205 -2.43 -7.32 20.51
CA ALA A 205 -3.71 -7.87 20.03
C ALA A 205 -3.55 -8.83 18.84
N THR A 206 -2.46 -8.71 18.10
CA THR A 206 -2.10 -9.59 16.97
C THR A 206 -1.01 -10.60 17.32
N GLU A 207 -0.61 -10.66 18.62
CA GLU A 207 0.45 -11.55 19.17
C GLU A 207 1.80 -11.44 18.45
N GLY A 208 2.14 -10.28 17.92
CA GLY A 208 3.37 -10.08 17.14
C GLY A 208 3.47 -10.99 15.89
N SER A 209 2.35 -11.58 15.48
CA SER A 209 2.33 -12.60 14.44
C SER A 209 2.24 -12.06 13.01
N ILE A 210 2.16 -10.74 12.85
CA ILE A 210 2.14 -10.10 11.55
C ILE A 210 3.58 -9.79 11.15
N PRO A 211 4.12 -10.44 10.08
CA PRO A 211 5.46 -10.12 9.63
C PRO A 211 5.55 -8.66 9.17
N ASP A 212 6.63 -7.99 9.56
CA ASP A 212 6.95 -6.60 9.16
C ASP A 212 7.19 -6.46 7.65
N ASN A 213 7.43 -7.60 6.98
CA ASN A 213 7.62 -7.65 5.54
C ASN A 213 6.28 -7.44 4.82
N HIS A 214 6.32 -6.70 3.72
CA HIS A 214 5.18 -6.49 2.83
C HIS A 214 4.01 -5.69 3.40
N MET A 215 4.20 -4.90 4.48
CA MET A 215 3.20 -3.98 5.05
C MET A 215 1.84 -4.62 5.39
N LYS A 216 1.83 -5.90 5.79
CA LYS A 216 0.57 -6.59 6.17
C LYS A 216 -0.08 -5.97 7.39
N ASP A 217 0.71 -5.47 8.33
CA ASP A 217 0.30 -4.69 9.48
C ASP A 217 -0.50 -3.44 9.06
N ARG A 218 0.05 -2.67 8.14
CA ARG A 218 -0.58 -1.46 7.58
C ARG A 218 -1.83 -1.78 6.77
N TYR A 219 -1.83 -2.91 6.08
CA TYR A 219 -3.01 -3.37 5.35
C TYR A 219 -4.19 -3.66 6.28
N LEU A 220 -3.96 -4.34 7.41
CA LEU A 220 -4.99 -4.59 8.42
C LEU A 220 -5.53 -3.28 9.02
N VAL A 221 -4.63 -2.38 9.40
CA VAL A 221 -5.00 -1.07 9.94
C VAL A 221 -5.82 -0.26 8.92
N LEU A 222 -5.41 -0.26 7.65
CA LEU A 222 -6.14 0.42 6.59
C LEU A 222 -7.53 -0.20 6.38
N ARG A 223 -7.66 -1.53 6.42
CA ARG A 223 -8.96 -2.20 6.33
C ARG A 223 -9.88 -1.77 7.50
N PHE A 224 -9.39 -1.82 8.73
CA PHE A 224 -10.16 -1.30 9.87
C PHE A 224 -10.61 0.14 9.63
N THR A 225 -9.69 1.02 9.26
CA THR A 225 -9.97 2.45 9.05
C THR A 225 -11.02 2.66 7.97
N ALA A 226 -10.87 2.00 6.81
CA ALA A 226 -11.77 2.16 5.68
C ALA A 226 -13.19 1.66 5.99
N PHE A 227 -13.30 0.48 6.58
CA PHE A 227 -14.59 -0.09 6.93
C PHE A 227 -15.25 0.62 8.11
N TYR A 228 -14.49 1.13 9.08
CA TYR A 228 -14.99 2.00 10.14
C TYR A 228 -15.64 3.26 9.54
N LEU A 229 -14.91 3.98 8.70
CA LEU A 229 -15.38 5.21 8.07
C LEU A 229 -16.60 4.97 7.16
N TRP A 230 -16.60 3.88 6.41
CA TRP A 230 -17.74 3.49 5.57
C TRP A 230 -18.99 3.24 6.40
N GLN A 231 -18.87 2.46 7.47
CA GLN A 231 -20.00 2.14 8.36
C GLN A 231 -20.52 3.36 9.15
N GLN A 232 -19.70 4.40 9.30
CA GLN A 232 -20.10 5.68 9.88
C GLN A 232 -20.60 6.68 8.82
N HIS A 233 -20.64 6.31 7.55
CA HIS A 233 -21.02 7.17 6.41
C HIS A 233 -20.19 8.47 6.34
N ILE A 234 -18.92 8.42 6.73
CA ILE A 234 -18.02 9.59 6.80
C ILE A 234 -17.27 9.78 5.47
N THR A 235 -16.89 8.69 4.81
CA THR A 235 -16.05 8.76 3.61
C THR A 235 -16.84 9.29 2.42
N ILE A 236 -16.30 10.35 1.80
CA ILE A 236 -16.78 10.86 0.50
C ILE A 236 -15.84 10.33 -0.59
N ASP A 237 -16.42 9.83 -1.66
CA ASP A 237 -15.68 9.37 -2.84
C ASP A 237 -14.98 10.58 -3.49
N PRO A 238 -13.64 10.59 -3.57
CA PRO A 238 -12.90 11.72 -4.12
C PRO A 238 -13.17 12.00 -5.61
N ASP A 239 -13.72 11.03 -6.34
CA ASP A 239 -13.98 11.16 -7.77
C ASP A 239 -15.41 11.65 -8.06
N THR A 240 -16.40 11.19 -7.30
CA THR A 240 -17.82 11.52 -7.52
C THR A 240 -18.37 12.59 -6.55
N HIS A 241 -17.67 12.84 -5.44
CA HIS A 241 -18.11 13.71 -4.34
C HIS A 241 -19.39 13.24 -3.63
N GLU A 242 -19.73 11.97 -3.79
CA GLU A 242 -20.84 11.30 -3.11
C GLU A 242 -20.35 10.43 -1.96
N PRO A 243 -21.22 9.97 -1.05
CA PRO A 243 -20.83 9.00 -0.03
C PRO A 243 -20.20 7.76 -0.67
N LEU A 244 -19.01 7.39 -0.19
CA LEU A 244 -18.30 6.22 -0.70
C LEU A 244 -19.03 4.94 -0.31
N ASP A 245 -19.40 4.14 -1.31
CA ASP A 245 -20.02 2.84 -1.11
C ASP A 245 -19.08 1.70 -1.52
N TYR A 246 -19.25 0.53 -0.87
CA TYR A 246 -18.45 -0.65 -1.15
C TYR A 246 -19.02 -1.44 -2.34
N ARG A 247 -18.24 -1.53 -3.44
CA ARG A 247 -18.66 -2.15 -4.71
C ARG A 247 -17.84 -3.39 -5.10
N SER A 248 -17.57 -4.28 -4.14
CA SER A 248 -16.84 -5.54 -4.37
C SER A 248 -15.39 -5.40 -4.88
N ASN A 249 -14.83 -4.22 -4.84
CA ASN A 249 -13.42 -3.94 -5.19
C ASN A 249 -12.71 -3.32 -3.98
N VAL A 250 -12.11 -4.18 -3.17
CA VAL A 250 -11.42 -3.76 -1.95
C VAL A 250 -10.22 -2.85 -2.25
N GLU A 251 -9.54 -3.07 -3.36
CA GLU A 251 -8.34 -2.28 -3.72
C GLU A 251 -8.71 -0.83 -4.05
N ASP A 252 -9.75 -0.62 -4.84
CA ASP A 252 -10.30 0.70 -5.18
C ASP A 252 -10.86 1.40 -3.92
N PHE A 253 -11.63 0.68 -3.12
CA PHE A 253 -12.23 1.17 -1.89
C PHE A 253 -11.17 1.69 -0.89
N LEU A 254 -10.11 0.91 -0.67
CA LEU A 254 -9.01 1.31 0.21
C LEU A 254 -8.22 2.50 -0.36
N GLY A 255 -8.01 2.54 -1.67
CA GLY A 255 -7.36 3.65 -2.36
C GLY A 255 -8.15 4.96 -2.21
N LYS A 256 -9.46 4.93 -2.45
CA LYS A 256 -10.36 6.08 -2.27
C LYS A 256 -10.40 6.56 -0.82
N THR A 257 -10.41 5.65 0.14
CA THR A 257 -10.32 6.00 1.57
C THR A 257 -9.02 6.74 1.88
N MET A 258 -7.88 6.29 1.38
CA MET A 258 -6.61 6.99 1.59
C MET A 258 -6.61 8.38 0.95
N ARG A 259 -7.16 8.52 -0.26
CA ARG A 259 -7.30 9.83 -0.92
C ARG A 259 -8.19 10.78 -0.13
N PHE A 260 -9.33 10.31 0.36
CA PHE A 260 -10.21 11.08 1.24
C PHE A 260 -9.46 11.60 2.49
N LEU A 261 -8.77 10.71 3.20
CA LEU A 261 -7.99 11.09 4.38
C LEU A 261 -6.86 12.08 4.07
N ASN A 262 -6.27 12.01 2.88
CA ASN A 262 -5.22 12.93 2.45
C ASN A 262 -5.74 14.34 2.11
N GLN A 263 -7.06 14.49 1.84
CA GLN A 263 -7.70 15.80 1.62
C GLN A 263 -8.01 16.52 2.93
N LEU A 264 -8.00 15.82 4.06
CA LEU A 264 -8.25 16.43 5.37
C LEU A 264 -6.99 17.10 5.90
N GLU A 265 -7.18 18.22 6.61
CA GLU A 265 -6.09 18.89 7.32
C GLU A 265 -5.50 17.99 8.42
N PRO A 266 -4.19 18.06 8.71
CA PRO A 266 -3.53 17.21 9.71
C PRO A 266 -4.15 17.27 11.11
N GLU A 267 -4.72 18.43 11.46
CA GLU A 267 -5.34 18.70 12.76
C GLU A 267 -6.81 18.26 12.83
N ASN A 268 -7.38 17.72 11.75
CA ASN A 268 -8.77 17.28 11.72
C ASN A 268 -9.06 16.27 12.84
N GLY A 269 -10.13 16.51 13.59
CA GLY A 269 -10.54 15.72 14.74
C GLY A 269 -10.75 14.24 14.44
N LEU A 270 -11.08 13.90 13.18
CA LEU A 270 -11.25 12.52 12.72
C LEU A 270 -10.00 11.65 12.94
N PHE A 271 -8.80 12.22 12.80
CA PHE A 271 -7.56 11.45 13.05
C PHE A 271 -7.40 11.06 14.53
N LYS A 272 -7.85 11.90 15.45
CA LYS A 272 -7.87 11.59 16.89
C LYS A 272 -8.95 10.57 17.23
N GLU A 273 -10.12 10.69 16.61
CA GLU A 273 -11.21 9.74 16.76
C GLU A 273 -10.78 8.34 16.29
N LEU A 274 -10.25 8.22 15.08
CA LEU A 274 -9.76 6.94 14.54
C LEU A 274 -8.66 6.32 15.42
N ASP A 275 -7.76 7.15 15.94
CA ASP A 275 -6.71 6.70 16.88
C ASP A 275 -7.31 6.14 18.16
N SER A 276 -8.24 6.84 18.78
CA SER A 276 -8.93 6.41 20.01
C SER A 276 -9.76 5.15 19.78
N ARG A 277 -10.56 5.11 18.72
CA ARG A 277 -11.42 3.95 18.39
C ARG A 277 -10.61 2.69 18.08
N PHE A 278 -9.53 2.85 17.34
CA PHE A 278 -8.62 1.73 17.06
C PHE A 278 -7.95 1.21 18.35
N THR A 279 -7.41 2.13 19.17
CA THR A 279 -6.79 1.76 20.43
C THR A 279 -7.75 1.00 21.34
N ARG A 280 -8.97 1.52 21.51
CA ARG A 280 -10.03 0.86 22.30
C ARG A 280 -10.35 -0.53 21.77
N ALA A 281 -10.47 -0.67 20.46
CA ALA A 281 -10.75 -1.99 19.84
C ALA A 281 -9.63 -3.00 20.12
N MET A 282 -8.38 -2.58 20.08
CA MET A 282 -7.23 -3.45 20.36
C MET A 282 -7.13 -3.82 21.84
N GLU A 283 -7.35 -2.87 22.75
CA GLU A 283 -7.40 -3.12 24.20
C GLU A 283 -8.48 -4.14 24.57
N LEU A 284 -9.68 -3.98 24.05
CA LEU A 284 -10.75 -4.96 24.23
C LEU A 284 -10.43 -6.32 23.62
N ALA A 285 -9.80 -6.35 22.45
CA ALA A 285 -9.39 -7.59 21.83
C ALA A 285 -8.38 -8.38 22.67
N ILE A 286 -7.40 -7.69 23.31
CA ILE A 286 -6.43 -8.32 24.21
C ILE A 286 -7.14 -8.94 25.41
N GLN A 287 -8.12 -8.25 25.97
CA GLN A 287 -8.82 -8.71 27.18
C GLN A 287 -9.83 -9.83 26.91
N LEU A 288 -10.45 -9.83 25.75
CA LEU A 288 -11.67 -10.60 25.51
C LEU A 288 -11.50 -11.75 24.51
N LEU A 289 -10.56 -11.64 23.57
CA LEU A 289 -10.34 -12.72 22.62
C LEU A 289 -9.51 -13.85 23.24
N PRO A 290 -9.81 -15.11 22.90
CA PRO A 290 -8.95 -16.23 23.26
C PRO A 290 -7.52 -16.02 22.77
N SER A 291 -6.55 -16.66 23.41
CA SER A 291 -5.16 -16.69 22.95
C SER A 291 -5.13 -17.10 21.47
N GLY A 292 -4.61 -16.23 20.61
CA GLY A 292 -4.63 -16.38 19.15
C GLY A 292 -5.20 -15.19 18.40
N GLY A 293 -5.74 -14.20 19.11
CA GLY A 293 -6.20 -12.93 18.54
C GLY A 293 -7.27 -13.11 17.47
N PHE A 294 -7.15 -12.38 16.37
CA PHE A 294 -8.13 -12.36 15.27
C PHE A 294 -8.02 -13.56 14.31
N ARG A 295 -8.07 -14.78 14.87
CA ARG A 295 -7.97 -16.04 14.12
C ARG A 295 -9.27 -16.81 14.20
N LEU A 296 -9.61 -17.51 13.12
CA LEU A 296 -10.73 -18.44 13.14
C LEU A 296 -10.35 -19.70 13.94
N PRO A 297 -11.33 -20.35 14.59
CA PRO A 297 -11.12 -21.59 15.32
C PRO A 297 -10.36 -22.63 14.48
N SER A 298 -9.45 -23.37 15.10
CA SER A 298 -8.64 -24.39 14.46
C SER A 298 -8.51 -25.63 15.34
N LEU A 299 -8.07 -26.73 14.75
CA LEU A 299 -7.76 -27.95 15.49
C LEU A 299 -6.66 -27.69 16.53
N PRO A 300 -6.67 -28.42 17.67
CA PRO A 300 -5.64 -28.28 18.69
C PRO A 300 -4.22 -28.41 18.11
N GLY A 301 -3.32 -27.53 18.54
CA GLY A 301 -1.92 -27.51 18.09
C GLY A 301 -1.66 -26.83 16.73
N LYS A 302 -2.70 -26.37 16.00
CA LYS A 302 -2.53 -25.63 14.74
C LYS A 302 -2.99 -24.18 14.89
N LYS A 303 -2.08 -23.24 14.73
CA LYS A 303 -2.37 -21.80 14.74
C LYS A 303 -2.66 -21.31 13.31
N ARG A 304 -3.89 -20.85 13.04
CA ARG A 304 -4.25 -20.26 11.74
C ARG A 304 -3.66 -18.85 11.62
N PRO A 305 -3.42 -18.34 10.41
CA PRO A 305 -3.10 -16.93 10.22
C PRO A 305 -4.27 -16.04 10.68
N ILE A 306 -3.97 -14.77 10.97
CA ILE A 306 -5.01 -13.75 11.21
C ILE A 306 -5.94 -13.70 10.01
N ASN A 307 -7.25 -13.75 10.26
CA ASN A 307 -8.26 -13.58 9.23
C ASN A 307 -8.59 -12.08 9.08
N MET A 308 -8.33 -11.53 7.91
CA MET A 308 -8.46 -10.09 7.66
C MET A 308 -9.89 -9.59 7.80
N ALA A 309 -10.86 -10.36 7.32
CA ALA A 309 -12.28 -10.00 7.39
C ALA A 309 -12.83 -10.09 8.83
N PHE A 310 -12.35 -11.05 9.60
CA PHE A 310 -12.63 -11.11 11.03
C PHE A 310 -12.00 -9.92 11.75
N PHE A 311 -10.71 -9.64 11.48
CA PHE A 311 -10.04 -8.49 12.07
C PHE A 311 -10.82 -7.19 11.84
N GLU A 312 -11.14 -6.85 10.56
CA GLU A 312 -11.79 -5.59 10.23
C GLU A 312 -13.19 -5.47 10.85
N SER A 313 -14.00 -6.53 10.75
CA SER A 313 -15.39 -6.48 11.21
C SER A 313 -15.52 -6.58 12.73
N PHE A 314 -14.71 -7.40 13.38
CA PHE A 314 -14.76 -7.54 14.83
C PHE A 314 -14.07 -6.36 15.54
N SER A 315 -12.97 -5.83 14.99
CA SER A 315 -12.38 -4.57 15.51
C SER A 315 -13.35 -3.40 15.37
N TYR A 316 -14.12 -3.33 14.28
CA TYR A 316 -15.18 -2.34 14.15
C TYR A 316 -16.23 -2.51 15.25
N LEU A 317 -16.75 -3.72 15.51
CA LEU A 317 -17.65 -3.98 16.62
C LEU A 317 -17.05 -3.46 17.93
N LEU A 318 -15.86 -3.92 18.29
CA LEU A 318 -15.19 -3.52 19.53
C LEU A 318 -14.99 -2.00 19.65
N SER A 319 -14.68 -1.32 18.55
CA SER A 319 -14.51 0.13 18.51
C SER A 319 -15.79 0.93 18.81
N ARG A 320 -16.95 0.28 18.66
CA ARG A 320 -18.28 0.90 18.88
C ARG A 320 -18.83 0.67 20.29
N LEU A 321 -18.18 -0.16 21.09
CA LEU A 321 -18.61 -0.50 22.43
C LEU A 321 -18.01 0.48 23.46
N ASN A 322 -18.86 0.99 24.35
CA ASN A 322 -18.48 1.97 25.38
C ASN A 322 -18.55 1.42 26.82
N GLY A 323 -18.94 0.14 26.98
CA GLY A 323 -19.09 -0.49 28.30
C GLY A 323 -17.75 -0.81 28.99
N GLU A 324 -17.83 -1.05 30.30
CA GLU A 324 -16.71 -1.45 31.16
C GLU A 324 -17.17 -2.45 32.21
N GLY A 325 -16.23 -3.15 32.83
CA GLY A 325 -16.50 -4.07 33.92
C GLY A 325 -16.78 -5.51 33.49
N GLU A 326 -16.89 -6.41 34.50
CA GLU A 326 -16.95 -7.85 34.26
C GLU A 326 -18.21 -8.29 33.50
N GLN A 327 -19.37 -7.68 33.77
CA GLN A 327 -20.61 -8.03 33.09
C GLN A 327 -20.52 -7.69 31.60
N PHE A 328 -20.02 -6.50 31.27
CA PHE A 328 -19.79 -6.09 29.90
C PHE A 328 -18.80 -7.03 29.19
N HIS A 329 -17.70 -7.39 29.86
CA HIS A 329 -16.70 -8.31 29.31
C HIS A 329 -17.33 -9.69 29.01
N ARG A 330 -18.16 -10.23 29.89
CA ARG A 330 -18.89 -11.50 29.66
C ARG A 330 -19.81 -11.39 28.44
N GLN A 331 -20.59 -10.32 28.32
CA GLN A 331 -21.48 -10.11 27.20
C GLN A 331 -20.74 -10.08 25.86
N VAL A 332 -19.58 -9.40 25.80
CA VAL A 332 -18.77 -9.36 24.56
C VAL A 332 -18.16 -10.74 24.26
N GLN A 333 -17.73 -11.49 25.29
CA GLN A 333 -17.24 -12.87 25.11
C GLN A 333 -18.34 -13.80 24.60
N ASP A 334 -19.56 -13.71 25.14
CA ASP A 334 -20.72 -14.48 24.67
C ASP A 334 -21.04 -14.13 23.22
N THR A 335 -21.00 -12.85 22.88
CA THR A 335 -21.18 -12.37 21.49
C THR A 335 -20.11 -12.93 20.55
N TYR A 336 -18.84 -12.96 20.98
CA TYR A 336 -17.78 -13.61 20.21
C TYR A 336 -18.10 -15.10 19.99
N MET A 337 -18.51 -15.83 21.01
CA MET A 337 -18.86 -17.25 20.91
C MET A 337 -20.05 -17.46 19.96
N GLN A 338 -21.07 -16.61 20.04
CA GLN A 338 -22.23 -16.64 19.12
C GLN A 338 -21.77 -16.41 17.65
N LEU A 339 -20.89 -15.44 17.40
CA LEU A 339 -20.33 -15.19 16.07
C LEU A 339 -19.56 -16.39 15.54
N MET A 340 -18.76 -17.05 16.38
CA MET A 340 -17.99 -18.23 16.00
C MET A 340 -18.84 -19.48 15.76
N CYS A 341 -20.10 -19.47 16.16
CA CYS A 341 -21.10 -20.50 15.86
C CYS A 341 -22.09 -20.06 14.75
N ASN A 342 -21.98 -18.85 14.23
CA ASN A 342 -22.88 -18.34 13.20
C ASN A 342 -22.36 -18.69 11.80
N ASP A 343 -22.99 -19.67 11.16
CA ASP A 343 -22.59 -20.13 9.81
C ASP A 343 -22.60 -19.00 8.78
N ALA A 344 -23.56 -18.09 8.86
CA ALA A 344 -23.69 -16.96 7.94
C ALA A 344 -22.53 -15.97 8.07
N TYR A 345 -22.06 -15.73 9.29
CA TYR A 345 -20.90 -14.91 9.57
C TYR A 345 -19.62 -15.60 9.14
N LEU A 346 -19.41 -16.87 9.53
CA LEU A 346 -18.24 -17.66 9.18
C LEU A 346 -18.09 -17.83 7.65
N ASP A 347 -19.20 -18.05 6.94
CA ASP A 347 -19.19 -18.10 5.47
C ASP A 347 -18.71 -16.77 4.87
N SER A 348 -19.12 -15.62 5.43
CA SER A 348 -18.68 -14.30 5.01
C SER A 348 -17.18 -14.02 5.25
N LEU A 349 -16.57 -14.76 6.18
CA LEU A 349 -15.14 -14.64 6.50
C LEU A 349 -14.23 -15.57 5.69
N THR A 350 -14.81 -16.56 4.98
CA THR A 350 -14.03 -17.64 4.36
C THR A 350 -14.28 -17.81 2.87
N ARG A 351 -15.44 -17.37 2.35
CA ARG A 351 -15.83 -17.53 0.94
C ARG A 351 -16.08 -16.17 0.29
N SER A 352 -15.43 -15.92 -0.85
CA SER A 352 -15.59 -14.66 -1.61
C SER A 352 -15.59 -13.42 -0.70
N VAL A 353 -14.63 -13.38 0.21
CA VAL A 353 -14.56 -12.52 1.40
C VAL A 353 -14.76 -11.03 1.07
N ASP A 354 -14.18 -10.58 -0.04
CA ASP A 354 -14.23 -9.19 -0.50
C ASP A 354 -15.36 -8.95 -1.53
N SER A 355 -16.30 -9.88 -1.72
CA SER A 355 -17.51 -9.60 -2.51
C SER A 355 -18.44 -8.68 -1.74
N GLY A 356 -19.15 -7.78 -2.43
CA GLY A 356 -20.12 -6.89 -1.83
C GLY A 356 -21.15 -7.66 -1.00
N LYS A 357 -21.73 -8.75 -1.57
CA LYS A 357 -22.71 -9.60 -0.89
C LYS A 357 -22.19 -10.07 0.48
N GLN A 358 -20.98 -10.60 0.57
CA GLN A 358 -20.44 -11.12 1.83
C GLN A 358 -20.06 -9.99 2.79
N THR A 359 -19.55 -8.89 2.27
CA THR A 359 -19.21 -7.71 3.08
C THR A 359 -20.46 -7.10 3.71
N TYR A 360 -21.50 -6.82 2.93
CA TYR A 360 -22.78 -6.28 3.46
C TYR A 360 -23.41 -7.21 4.49
N LYS A 361 -23.47 -8.52 4.20
CA LYS A 361 -23.99 -9.54 5.13
C LYS A 361 -23.22 -9.54 6.46
N ARG A 362 -21.89 -9.47 6.38
CA ARG A 362 -21.01 -9.43 7.56
C ARG A 362 -21.30 -8.22 8.44
N TYR A 363 -21.38 -7.04 7.83
CA TYR A 363 -21.62 -5.80 8.57
C TYR A 363 -23.07 -5.65 9.05
N GLU A 364 -24.05 -6.22 8.37
CA GLU A 364 -25.43 -6.33 8.88
C GLU A 364 -25.47 -7.11 10.20
N ILE A 365 -24.81 -8.26 10.27
CA ILE A 365 -24.72 -9.07 11.49
C ILE A 365 -24.00 -8.27 12.60
N ILE A 366 -22.87 -7.66 12.30
CA ILE A 366 -22.07 -6.88 13.26
C ILE A 366 -22.88 -5.69 13.79
N ASN A 367 -23.56 -4.93 12.94
CA ASN A 367 -24.34 -3.76 13.35
C ASN A 367 -25.52 -4.14 14.25
N ARG A 368 -26.19 -5.28 13.99
CA ARG A 368 -27.22 -5.81 14.89
C ARG A 368 -26.67 -6.08 16.28
N LEU A 369 -25.51 -6.73 16.39
CA LEU A 369 -24.87 -7.02 17.66
C LEU A 369 -24.41 -5.76 18.39
N ILE A 370 -23.89 -4.75 17.68
CA ILE A 370 -23.56 -3.45 18.28
C ILE A 370 -24.81 -2.81 18.90
N HIS A 371 -25.92 -2.86 18.20
CA HIS A 371 -27.18 -2.33 18.71
C HIS A 371 -27.64 -3.08 19.97
N GLU A 372 -27.62 -4.41 19.96
CA GLU A 372 -27.98 -5.24 21.11
C GLU A 372 -27.07 -4.96 22.34
N LEU A 373 -25.75 -4.91 22.14
CA LEU A 373 -24.78 -4.66 23.22
C LEU A 373 -24.82 -3.24 23.80
N ASN A 374 -25.24 -2.24 23.03
CA ASN A 374 -25.35 -0.86 23.53
C ASN A 374 -26.72 -0.54 24.17
N LEU A 375 -27.68 -1.45 24.11
CA LEU A 375 -28.96 -1.33 24.76
C LEU A 375 -29.01 -2.01 26.17
N CYS A 376 -28.00 -2.84 26.43
CA CYS A 376 -27.81 -3.50 27.73
C CYS A 376 -26.85 -2.71 28.60
#